data_1942c3e0067efbc52939a2dc9ca2c267
#
_entry.id   1942c3e0067efbc52939a2dc9ca2c267
#
_cell.length_a   1.000
_cell.length_b   1.000
_cell.length_c   1.000
_cell.angle_alpha   90.00
_cell.angle_beta   90.00
_cell.angle_gamma   90.00
#
_symmetry.space_group_name_H-M   'P 1'
#
loop_
_entity.id
_entity.type
_entity.pdbx_description
1 polymer ?
#
loop_
_entity_poly.entity_id
_entity_poly.type
_entity_poly.pdbx_seq_one_letter_code
_entity_poly.pdbx_strand_id
1 'polypeptide(L)'
;MMPSWKSESFSRAAGGVAVCMAVGLAVARADETAEFSGPRAFAHLQKICDLGPRPSGSAAMVTQRAMLVEYFRAAGGTVSGQAFTIRDPRTGNAVHMENLLVEWHPDRPERVLIGAHYDTRPFPDRDPVDPKGTFVGANDGASGVALLMELARGMPALATPVGVDFVLFDGEEYVFSQRDPYFLGSTYFARQYAAGQQTRPPQAVRYRYGVIVDMVADRDLGIWQEQRSVTWPDTAPVVDAIWAVAARRGVRQFVPRPKYTIDDDHVPLRMIGRIPTCDIIDFDYPHWHTTQDLPEQCAGESLEAVGGVLLEWLRGQR
;
A
#
# COMPACT_ATOMS: atom_id res chain seq x y z
N MET A 1 42.78 -43.32 66.02
CA MET A 1 42.81 -44.43 65.07
C MET A 1 42.16 -44.00 63.77
N MET A 2 42.93 -44.05 62.74
CA MET A 2 42.55 -43.86 61.31
C MET A 2 41.53 -44.92 60.89
N PRO A 3 40.97 -44.96 59.63
CA PRO A 3 41.23 -44.14 58.47
C PRO A 3 39.89 -43.68 57.73
N SER A 4 39.91 -42.60 56.98
CA SER A 4 39.94 -42.36 55.53
C SER A 4 39.04 -43.27 54.64
N TRP A 5 38.23 -42.64 53.78
CA TRP A 5 38.33 -42.85 52.32
C TRP A 5 37.57 -41.80 51.51
N LYS A 6 38.21 -41.40 50.43
CA LYS A 6 37.81 -40.49 49.35
C LYS A 6 36.82 -41.20 48.43
N SER A 7 35.99 -40.45 47.72
CA SER A 7 35.74 -40.72 46.31
C SER A 7 35.26 -39.49 45.55
N GLU A 8 35.90 -39.32 44.46
CA GLU A 8 35.90 -38.24 43.49
C GLU A 8 34.59 -38.10 42.69
N SER A 9 34.30 -36.89 42.42
CA SER A 9 33.76 -36.26 41.20
C SER A 9 33.55 -37.13 39.97
N PHE A 10 32.44 -36.88 39.30
CA PHE A 10 32.37 -36.64 37.86
C PHE A 10 31.15 -35.79 37.51
N SER A 11 31.42 -34.50 37.29
CA SER A 11 30.55 -33.64 36.54
C SER A 11 31.15 -33.46 35.16
N ARG A 12 30.40 -33.68 34.11
CA ARG A 12 30.49 -32.94 32.84
C ARG A 12 29.56 -33.52 31.77
N ALA A 13 28.93 -32.59 31.07
CA ALA A 13 28.37 -32.67 29.72
C ALA A 13 26.85 -32.80 29.59
N ALA A 14 26.17 -31.65 29.69
CA ALA A 14 24.91 -31.41 28.97
C ALA A 14 24.73 -29.90 28.81
N GLY A 15 25.49 -29.28 27.89
CA GLY A 15 25.41 -27.83 27.68
C GLY A 15 25.91 -27.41 26.30
N GLY A 16 25.42 -28.04 25.22
CA GLY A 16 25.94 -27.70 23.90
C GLY A 16 24.98 -27.78 22.71
N VAL A 17 23.75 -28.21 22.91
CA VAL A 17 22.85 -28.47 21.74
C VAL A 17 21.69 -27.44 21.64
N ALA A 18 21.32 -26.77 22.70
CA ALA A 18 20.15 -25.85 22.71
C ALA A 18 20.40 -24.51 22.02
N VAL A 19 21.65 -24.02 21.95
CA VAL A 19 21.96 -22.68 21.40
C VAL A 19 21.95 -22.67 19.87
N CYS A 20 22.33 -23.76 19.20
CA CYS A 20 22.37 -23.83 17.74
C CYS A 20 20.97 -23.91 17.09
N MET A 21 19.99 -24.55 17.76
CA MET A 21 18.61 -24.61 17.21
C MET A 21 17.85 -23.30 17.32
N ALA A 22 18.10 -22.49 18.35
CA ALA A 22 17.42 -21.19 18.51
C ALA A 22 17.91 -20.17 17.49
N VAL A 23 19.19 -20.17 17.13
CA VAL A 23 19.77 -19.27 16.11
C VAL A 23 19.29 -19.67 14.71
N GLY A 24 19.20 -20.98 14.40
CA GLY A 24 18.70 -21.45 13.11
C GLY A 24 17.21 -21.14 12.88
N LEU A 25 16.37 -21.22 13.91
CA LEU A 25 14.95 -20.88 13.85
C LEU A 25 14.71 -19.36 13.74
N ALA A 26 15.57 -18.52 14.32
CA ALA A 26 15.47 -17.07 14.20
C ALA A 26 15.91 -16.58 12.81
N VAL A 27 16.94 -17.19 12.22
CA VAL A 27 17.38 -16.87 10.85
C VAL A 27 16.35 -17.35 9.82
N ALA A 28 15.79 -18.54 9.96
CA ALA A 28 14.73 -19.01 9.07
C ALA A 28 13.44 -18.15 9.17
N ARG A 29 13.06 -17.71 10.37
CA ARG A 29 11.92 -16.79 10.54
C ARG A 29 12.19 -15.38 9.99
N ALA A 30 13.41 -14.87 10.07
CA ALA A 30 13.76 -13.58 9.49
C ALA A 30 13.71 -13.62 7.95
N ASP A 31 14.07 -14.74 7.34
CA ASP A 31 14.05 -14.91 5.88
C ASP A 31 12.61 -15.06 5.34
N GLU A 32 11.73 -15.74 6.05
CA GLU A 32 10.31 -15.90 5.67
C GLU A 32 9.51 -14.59 5.76
N THR A 33 9.96 -13.59 6.55
CA THR A 33 9.36 -12.25 6.63
C THR A 33 9.88 -11.29 5.57
N ALA A 34 10.93 -11.64 4.85
CA ALA A 34 11.63 -10.77 3.90
C ALA A 34 11.01 -10.77 2.49
N GLU A 35 10.22 -11.78 2.13
CA GLU A 35 9.64 -11.94 0.80
C GLU A 35 8.14 -11.58 0.79
N PHE A 36 7.70 -10.89 -0.28
CA PHE A 36 6.29 -10.63 -0.54
C PHE A 36 5.57 -11.94 -0.90
N SER A 37 4.38 -12.16 -0.38
CA SER A 37 3.58 -13.36 -0.65
C SER A 37 2.22 -13.02 -1.24
N GLY A 38 2.00 -13.44 -2.47
CA GLY A 38 0.72 -13.30 -3.15
C GLY A 38 -0.46 -13.93 -2.39
N PRO A 39 -0.34 -15.18 -1.90
CA PRO A 39 -1.41 -15.80 -1.12
C PRO A 39 -1.78 -15.03 0.16
N ARG A 40 -0.82 -14.44 0.87
CA ARG A 40 -1.12 -13.60 2.05
C ARG A 40 -1.76 -12.28 1.66
N ALA A 41 -1.26 -11.62 0.61
CA ALA A 41 -1.85 -10.39 0.09
C ALA A 41 -3.30 -10.63 -0.36
N PHE A 42 -3.56 -11.75 -1.03
CA PHE A 42 -4.91 -12.12 -1.44
C PHE A 42 -5.85 -12.40 -0.24
N ALA A 43 -5.33 -13.02 0.83
CA ALA A 43 -6.11 -13.19 2.05
C ALA A 43 -6.47 -11.85 2.72
N HIS A 44 -5.59 -10.85 2.63
CA HIS A 44 -5.93 -9.47 3.06
C HIS A 44 -7.03 -8.87 2.19
N LEU A 45 -6.95 -9.02 0.85
CA LEU A 45 -7.97 -8.55 -0.08
C LEU A 45 -9.34 -9.17 0.28
N GLN A 46 -9.41 -10.48 0.45
CA GLN A 46 -10.65 -11.17 0.84
C GLN A 46 -11.21 -10.62 2.15
N LYS A 47 -10.37 -10.44 3.17
CA LYS A 47 -10.79 -9.90 4.46
C LYS A 47 -11.34 -8.48 4.36
N ILE A 48 -10.80 -7.64 3.47
CA ILE A 48 -11.33 -6.31 3.19
C ILE A 48 -12.68 -6.41 2.50
N CYS A 49 -12.80 -7.26 1.49
CA CYS A 49 -14.03 -7.46 0.73
C CYS A 49 -15.18 -8.05 1.57
N ASP A 50 -14.87 -8.83 2.60
CA ASP A 50 -15.86 -9.37 3.56
C ASP A 50 -16.63 -8.27 4.33
N LEU A 51 -16.08 -7.04 4.37
CA LEU A 51 -16.79 -5.88 4.92
C LEU A 51 -17.90 -5.35 4.00
N GLY A 52 -17.93 -5.81 2.75
CA GLY A 52 -18.81 -5.29 1.71
C GLY A 52 -18.40 -3.92 1.18
N PRO A 53 -19.33 -3.14 0.60
CA PRO A 53 -19.07 -1.78 0.12
C PRO A 53 -18.60 -0.86 1.25
N ARG A 54 -17.58 -0.06 0.96
CA ARG A 54 -16.90 0.81 1.93
C ARG A 54 -16.86 2.27 1.45
N PRO A 55 -18.00 2.84 0.98
CA PRO A 55 -17.97 4.24 0.56
C PRO A 55 -17.63 5.15 1.76
N SER A 56 -16.93 6.23 1.49
CA SER A 56 -16.52 7.21 2.48
C SER A 56 -17.68 7.66 3.38
N GLY A 57 -17.43 7.76 4.68
CA GLY A 57 -18.45 8.11 5.68
C GLY A 57 -19.37 6.96 6.10
N SER A 58 -19.27 5.76 5.51
CA SER A 58 -20.09 4.59 5.90
C SER A 58 -19.58 3.91 7.19
N ALA A 59 -20.43 3.11 7.81
CA ALA A 59 -20.05 2.28 8.95
C ALA A 59 -18.99 1.23 8.59
N ALA A 60 -19.06 0.65 7.38
CA ALA A 60 -18.07 -0.29 6.87
C ALA A 60 -16.70 0.39 6.73
N MET A 61 -16.65 1.64 6.23
CA MET A 61 -15.42 2.44 6.16
C MET A 61 -14.81 2.67 7.54
N VAL A 62 -15.62 2.97 8.56
CA VAL A 62 -15.15 3.11 9.95
C VAL A 62 -14.56 1.80 10.47
N THR A 63 -15.21 0.67 10.18
CA THR A 63 -14.73 -0.67 10.56
C THR A 63 -13.43 -1.02 9.85
N GLN A 64 -13.35 -0.80 8.54
CA GLN A 64 -12.12 -1.01 7.78
C GLN A 64 -10.96 -0.18 8.33
N ARG A 65 -11.18 1.10 8.58
CA ARG A 65 -10.16 2.00 9.13
C ARG A 65 -9.63 1.49 10.46
N ALA A 66 -10.51 1.08 11.39
CA ALA A 66 -10.10 0.52 12.67
C ALA A 66 -9.25 -0.75 12.49
N MET A 67 -9.66 -1.66 11.60
CA MET A 67 -8.92 -2.88 11.25
C MET A 67 -7.53 -2.56 10.69
N LEU A 68 -7.42 -1.59 9.79
CA LEU A 68 -6.15 -1.19 9.18
C LEU A 68 -5.21 -0.54 10.19
N VAL A 69 -5.72 0.32 11.07
CA VAL A 69 -4.93 0.94 12.16
C VAL A 69 -4.35 -0.13 13.08
N GLU A 70 -5.16 -1.11 13.49
CA GLU A 70 -4.70 -2.22 14.33
C GLU A 70 -3.62 -3.04 13.61
N TYR A 71 -3.88 -3.39 12.34
CA TYR A 71 -2.95 -4.19 11.54
C TYR A 71 -1.58 -3.51 11.38
N PHE A 72 -1.56 -2.26 10.93
CA PHE A 72 -0.29 -1.57 10.66
C PHE A 72 0.49 -1.28 11.94
N ARG A 73 -0.19 -0.99 13.05
CA ARG A 73 0.47 -0.87 14.37
C ARG A 73 1.07 -2.20 14.82
N ALA A 74 0.36 -3.30 14.66
CA ALA A 74 0.87 -4.64 14.97
C ALA A 74 2.07 -5.03 14.08
N ALA A 75 2.11 -4.55 12.83
CA ALA A 75 3.25 -4.71 11.93
C ALA A 75 4.45 -3.80 12.28
N GLY A 76 4.33 -2.91 13.26
CA GLY A 76 5.41 -2.01 13.73
C GLY A 76 5.43 -0.62 13.07
N GLY A 77 4.39 -0.25 12.31
CA GLY A 77 4.25 1.09 11.74
C GLY A 77 3.74 2.11 12.76
N THR A 78 4.20 3.36 12.63
CA THR A 78 3.61 4.48 13.36
C THR A 78 2.40 5.00 12.58
N VAL A 79 1.20 4.78 13.13
CA VAL A 79 -0.06 5.09 12.42
C VAL A 79 -0.67 6.37 12.98
N SER A 80 -0.96 7.32 12.09
CA SER A 80 -1.69 8.55 12.37
C SER A 80 -2.85 8.75 11.39
N GLY A 81 -3.89 9.48 11.81
CA GLY A 81 -5.03 9.85 10.99
C GLY A 81 -4.93 11.30 10.54
N GLN A 82 -5.28 11.57 9.29
CA GLN A 82 -5.41 12.91 8.76
C GLN A 82 -6.89 13.18 8.42
N ALA A 83 -7.65 13.60 9.44
CA ALA A 83 -9.08 13.84 9.34
C ALA A 83 -9.40 15.11 8.55
N PHE A 84 -10.45 15.05 7.74
CA PHE A 84 -11.01 16.20 7.03
C PHE A 84 -12.51 16.03 6.85
N THR A 85 -13.18 17.11 6.43
CA THR A 85 -14.62 17.10 6.22
C THR A 85 -14.94 17.73 4.87
N ILE A 86 -15.82 17.06 4.14
CA ILE A 86 -16.39 17.60 2.90
C ILE A 86 -17.89 17.82 3.05
N ARG A 87 -18.51 18.44 2.06
CA ARG A 87 -19.96 18.46 1.92
C ARG A 87 -20.39 17.42 0.89
N ASP A 88 -21.33 16.55 1.28
CA ASP A 88 -21.97 15.60 0.34
C ASP A 88 -22.59 16.38 -0.82
N PRO A 89 -22.19 16.10 -2.07
CA PRO A 89 -22.67 16.88 -3.23
C PRO A 89 -24.17 16.76 -3.49
N ARG A 90 -24.82 15.72 -2.93
CA ARG A 90 -26.27 15.48 -3.11
C ARG A 90 -27.11 16.15 -2.03
N THR A 91 -26.61 16.15 -0.78
CA THR A 91 -27.41 16.55 0.40
C THR A 91 -26.91 17.84 1.06
N GLY A 92 -25.66 18.24 0.80
CA GLY A 92 -24.99 19.34 1.48
C GLY A 92 -24.55 19.03 2.93
N ASN A 93 -24.83 17.85 3.44
CA ASN A 93 -24.44 17.43 4.78
C ASN A 93 -22.92 17.26 4.90
N ALA A 94 -22.40 17.40 6.12
CA ALA A 94 -21.01 17.11 6.40
C ALA A 94 -20.74 15.61 6.32
N VAL A 95 -19.67 15.22 5.60
CA VAL A 95 -19.13 13.87 5.58
C VAL A 95 -17.71 13.92 6.13
N HIS A 96 -17.46 13.11 7.14
CA HIS A 96 -16.15 12.99 7.78
C HIS A 96 -15.34 11.91 7.08
N MET A 97 -14.17 12.28 6.62
CA MET A 97 -13.20 11.43 5.95
C MET A 97 -11.87 11.47 6.68
N GLU A 98 -11.02 10.48 6.46
CA GLU A 98 -9.72 10.40 7.13
C GLU A 98 -8.71 9.60 6.30
N ASN A 99 -7.64 10.26 5.84
CA ASN A 99 -6.50 9.52 5.32
C ASN A 99 -5.75 8.83 6.47
N LEU A 100 -5.21 7.63 6.22
CA LEU A 100 -4.31 6.96 7.16
C LEU A 100 -2.87 7.10 6.67
N LEU A 101 -2.00 7.55 7.57
CA LEU A 101 -0.57 7.65 7.34
C LEU A 101 0.13 6.60 8.21
N VAL A 102 0.96 5.77 7.59
CA VAL A 102 1.73 4.73 8.26
C VAL A 102 3.20 4.98 7.98
N GLU A 103 3.95 5.36 9.00
CA GLU A 103 5.36 5.73 8.88
C GLU A 103 6.27 4.58 9.30
N TRP A 104 7.24 4.29 8.45
CA TRP A 104 8.34 3.36 8.70
C TRP A 104 9.65 4.13 8.72
N HIS A 105 10.54 3.81 9.66
CA HIS A 105 11.82 4.53 9.83
C HIS A 105 11.62 6.04 9.96
N PRO A 106 10.89 6.53 10.98
CA PRO A 106 10.49 7.93 11.10
C PRO A 106 11.66 8.90 11.36
N ASP A 107 12.82 8.39 11.75
CA ASP A 107 14.07 9.13 11.94
C ASP A 107 14.72 9.59 10.62
N ARG A 108 14.21 9.13 9.46
CA ARG A 108 14.74 9.47 8.14
C ARG A 108 13.90 10.57 7.48
N PRO A 109 14.48 11.78 7.26
CA PRO A 109 13.73 12.91 6.71
C PRO A 109 13.44 12.80 5.20
N GLU A 110 14.32 12.14 4.44
CA GLU A 110 14.09 11.80 3.03
C GLU A 110 13.24 10.54 2.96
N ARG A 111 12.08 10.61 2.30
CA ARG A 111 11.08 9.55 2.35
C ARG A 111 10.56 9.19 0.97
N VAL A 112 10.02 7.98 0.86
CA VAL A 112 9.24 7.50 -0.29
C VAL A 112 7.81 7.28 0.19
N LEU A 113 6.84 7.73 -0.59
CA LEU A 113 5.42 7.50 -0.35
C LEU A 113 4.94 6.36 -1.25
N ILE A 114 4.22 5.38 -0.69
CA ILE A 114 3.40 4.44 -1.47
C ILE A 114 1.96 4.63 -1.02
N GLY A 115 1.08 4.97 -1.96
CA GLY A 115 -0.31 5.29 -1.69
C GLY A 115 -1.28 4.34 -2.40
N ALA A 116 -2.46 4.21 -1.81
CA ALA A 116 -3.62 3.57 -2.41
C ALA A 116 -4.88 4.21 -1.84
N HIS A 117 -5.95 4.29 -2.60
CA HIS A 117 -7.24 4.61 -2.01
C HIS A 117 -7.80 3.40 -1.26
N TYR A 118 -8.67 3.64 -0.25
CA TYR A 118 -9.24 2.56 0.55
C TYR A 118 -10.76 2.65 0.70
N ASP A 119 -11.38 3.68 0.12
CA ASP A 119 -12.82 3.75 -0.06
C ASP A 119 -13.28 2.96 -1.29
N THR A 120 -14.55 2.79 -1.45
CA THR A 120 -15.18 2.26 -2.65
C THR A 120 -16.15 3.27 -3.22
N ARG A 121 -16.33 3.18 -4.51
CA ARG A 121 -17.38 3.91 -5.20
C ARG A 121 -18.74 3.64 -4.59
N PRO A 122 -19.65 4.63 -4.51
CA PRO A 122 -21.00 4.43 -3.98
C PRO A 122 -21.86 3.46 -4.81
N PHE A 123 -21.60 3.37 -6.11
CA PHE A 123 -22.36 2.54 -7.04
C PHE A 123 -21.47 2.05 -8.20
N PRO A 124 -21.74 0.87 -8.75
CA PRO A 124 -21.07 0.34 -9.94
C PRO A 124 -21.62 1.01 -11.22
N ASP A 125 -21.30 2.31 -11.42
CA ASP A 125 -21.92 3.17 -12.43
C ASP A 125 -21.64 2.77 -13.88
N ARG A 126 -20.74 1.80 -14.11
CA ARG A 126 -20.48 1.20 -15.42
C ARG A 126 -21.11 -0.18 -15.59
N ASP A 127 -21.80 -0.70 -14.58
CA ASP A 127 -22.48 -1.98 -14.71
C ASP A 127 -23.62 -1.89 -15.73
N PRO A 128 -23.62 -2.71 -16.78
CA PRO A 128 -24.62 -2.63 -17.85
C PRO A 128 -26.00 -3.11 -17.42
N VAL A 129 -26.11 -3.83 -16.30
CA VAL A 129 -27.36 -4.43 -15.82
C VAL A 129 -27.87 -3.74 -14.57
N ASP A 130 -27.00 -3.47 -13.61
CA ASP A 130 -27.35 -2.89 -12.32
C ASP A 130 -26.39 -1.75 -11.89
N PRO A 131 -26.45 -0.59 -12.56
CA PRO A 131 -25.53 0.53 -12.28
C PRO A 131 -25.77 1.23 -10.95
N LYS A 132 -26.70 0.74 -10.13
CA LYS A 132 -26.96 1.18 -8.74
C LYS A 132 -26.87 0.02 -7.74
N GLY A 133 -26.38 -1.10 -8.19
CA GLY A 133 -26.21 -2.30 -7.38
C GLY A 133 -25.11 -2.16 -6.33
N THR A 134 -24.67 -3.30 -5.85
CA THR A 134 -23.62 -3.37 -4.82
C THR A 134 -22.25 -3.35 -5.50
N PHE A 135 -21.39 -2.42 -5.09
CA PHE A 135 -20.00 -2.35 -5.53
C PHE A 135 -19.05 -2.78 -4.40
N VAL A 136 -18.41 -3.93 -4.54
CA VAL A 136 -17.49 -4.47 -3.52
C VAL A 136 -16.09 -3.86 -3.65
N GLY A 137 -15.66 -3.54 -4.86
CA GLY A 137 -14.35 -2.93 -5.10
C GLY A 137 -13.21 -3.84 -4.65
N ALA A 138 -13.12 -5.05 -5.23
CA ALA A 138 -12.09 -6.01 -4.86
C ALA A 138 -10.75 -5.67 -5.50
N ASN A 139 -10.75 -5.33 -6.77
CA ASN A 139 -9.58 -4.79 -7.42
C ASN A 139 -9.47 -3.29 -7.19
N ASP A 140 -10.58 -2.60 -7.33
CA ASP A 140 -10.73 -1.16 -7.20
C ASP A 140 -10.99 -0.77 -5.73
N GLY A 141 -9.93 -0.35 -5.06
CA GLY A 141 -9.79 0.03 -3.66
C GLY A 141 -9.24 -1.05 -2.73
N ALA A 142 -9.60 -2.35 -2.85
CA ALA A 142 -9.07 -3.33 -1.91
C ALA A 142 -7.70 -3.90 -2.31
N SER A 143 -7.36 -3.96 -3.61
CA SER A 143 -6.12 -4.56 -4.08
C SER A 143 -4.88 -3.78 -3.64
N GLY A 144 -4.88 -2.46 -3.81
CA GLY A 144 -3.79 -1.58 -3.37
C GLY A 144 -3.58 -1.65 -1.85
N VAL A 145 -4.68 -1.62 -1.08
CA VAL A 145 -4.62 -1.76 0.39
C VAL A 145 -4.05 -3.11 0.81
N ALA A 146 -4.50 -4.20 0.21
CA ALA A 146 -4.02 -5.55 0.50
C ALA A 146 -2.52 -5.71 0.18
N LEU A 147 -2.07 -5.11 -0.91
CA LEU A 147 -0.65 -5.04 -1.26
C LEU A 147 0.15 -4.30 -0.20
N LEU A 148 -0.32 -3.13 0.28
CA LEU A 148 0.34 -2.37 1.34
C LEU A 148 0.36 -3.13 2.67
N MET A 149 -0.71 -3.87 3.00
CA MET A 149 -0.74 -4.72 4.19
C MET A 149 0.35 -5.79 4.13
N GLU A 150 0.53 -6.45 3.00
CA GLU A 150 1.58 -7.47 2.87
C GLU A 150 2.98 -6.84 2.86
N LEU A 151 3.19 -5.71 2.18
CA LEU A 151 4.47 -4.98 2.22
C LEU A 151 4.86 -4.58 3.65
N ALA A 152 3.89 -4.20 4.50
CA ALA A 152 4.11 -3.79 5.88
C ALA A 152 4.92 -4.79 6.69
N ARG A 153 4.75 -6.09 6.41
CA ARG A 153 5.48 -7.17 7.10
C ARG A 153 7.00 -7.09 6.95
N GLY A 154 7.45 -6.61 5.79
CA GLY A 154 8.88 -6.47 5.49
C GLY A 154 9.47 -5.13 5.93
N MET A 155 8.65 -4.14 6.23
CA MET A 155 9.13 -2.78 6.48
C MET A 155 10.04 -2.62 7.70
N PRO A 156 9.79 -3.24 8.87
CA PRO A 156 10.68 -3.09 10.03
C PRO A 156 12.12 -3.56 9.77
N ALA A 157 12.27 -4.59 8.92
CA ALA A 157 13.58 -5.17 8.57
C ALA A 157 14.15 -4.59 7.26
N LEU A 158 13.47 -3.66 6.61
CA LEU A 158 13.89 -3.11 5.32
C LEU A 158 15.17 -2.30 5.46
N ALA A 159 16.25 -2.80 4.86
CA ALA A 159 17.51 -2.08 4.77
C ALA A 159 17.42 -1.02 3.66
N THR A 160 17.09 0.22 4.03
CA THR A 160 16.96 1.36 3.11
C THR A 160 17.45 2.64 3.79
N PRO A 161 18.08 3.59 3.08
CA PRO A 161 18.50 4.88 3.68
C PRO A 161 17.35 5.88 3.81
N VAL A 162 16.21 5.63 3.19
CA VAL A 162 15.04 6.52 3.19
C VAL A 162 13.96 6.00 4.15
N GLY A 163 13.13 6.91 4.67
CA GLY A 163 11.89 6.53 5.31
C GLY A 163 10.86 6.08 4.27
N VAL A 164 9.92 5.27 4.69
CA VAL A 164 8.80 4.83 3.83
C VAL A 164 7.49 5.18 4.52
N ASP A 165 6.59 5.82 3.80
CA ASP A 165 5.24 6.09 4.26
C ASP A 165 4.24 5.37 3.37
N PHE A 166 3.32 4.63 4.00
CA PHE A 166 2.11 4.24 3.31
C PHE A 166 1.02 5.26 3.61
N VAL A 167 0.34 5.70 2.57
CA VAL A 167 -0.78 6.63 2.71
C VAL A 167 -2.01 6.03 2.06
N LEU A 168 -3.03 5.78 2.89
CA LEU A 168 -4.32 5.30 2.41
C LEU A 168 -5.25 6.49 2.29
N PHE A 169 -5.70 6.77 1.07
CA PHE A 169 -6.53 7.92 0.76
C PHE A 169 -8.01 7.58 0.88
N ASP A 170 -8.77 8.47 1.57
CA ASP A 170 -10.21 8.38 1.73
C ASP A 170 -10.89 9.33 0.72
N GLY A 171 -11.93 8.86 0.07
CA GLY A 171 -12.73 9.69 -0.83
C GLY A 171 -12.08 9.92 -2.18
N GLU A 172 -11.32 8.99 -2.69
CA GLU A 172 -10.89 8.98 -4.07
C GLU A 172 -12.11 8.87 -4.96
N GLU A 173 -13.00 7.92 -4.65
CA GLU A 173 -14.18 7.55 -5.41
C GLU A 173 -15.53 8.03 -4.80
N TYR A 174 -15.54 9.05 -3.95
CA TYR A 174 -16.79 9.60 -3.40
C TYR A 174 -17.55 10.42 -4.43
N VAL A 175 -17.93 9.77 -5.52
CA VAL A 175 -18.48 10.35 -6.75
C VAL A 175 -19.87 9.80 -7.05
N PHE A 176 -20.83 10.68 -7.31
CA PHE A 176 -22.24 10.37 -7.64
C PHE A 176 -22.63 10.87 -9.03
N SER A 177 -21.83 11.77 -9.59
CA SER A 177 -22.00 12.33 -10.92
C SER A 177 -20.66 12.76 -11.53
N GLN A 178 -20.60 12.92 -12.84
CA GLN A 178 -19.40 13.40 -13.55
C GLN A 178 -18.94 14.81 -13.14
N ARG A 179 -19.72 15.54 -12.31
CA ARG A 179 -19.38 16.89 -11.84
C ARG A 179 -18.75 16.89 -10.46
N ASP A 180 -18.80 15.75 -9.78
CA ASP A 180 -18.27 15.64 -8.42
C ASP A 180 -16.74 15.55 -8.48
N PRO A 181 -16.04 16.14 -7.51
CA PRO A 181 -14.59 16.03 -7.47
C PRO A 181 -14.14 14.63 -7.06
N TYR A 182 -13.13 14.13 -7.74
CA TYR A 182 -12.37 12.93 -7.40
C TYR A 182 -11.19 13.26 -6.50
N PHE A 183 -10.52 12.25 -5.97
CA PHE A 183 -9.20 12.34 -5.30
C PHE A 183 -9.23 13.29 -4.09
N LEU A 184 -10.30 13.25 -3.28
CA LEU A 184 -10.49 14.19 -2.17
C LEU A 184 -9.39 14.04 -1.12
N GLY A 185 -9.04 12.80 -0.77
CA GLY A 185 -8.03 12.47 0.23
C GLY A 185 -6.63 12.88 -0.18
N SER A 186 -6.19 12.48 -1.37
CA SER A 186 -4.87 12.86 -1.87
C SER A 186 -4.75 14.34 -2.15
N THR A 187 -5.82 14.99 -2.61
CA THR A 187 -5.87 16.46 -2.73
C THR A 187 -5.69 17.14 -1.37
N TYR A 188 -6.38 16.65 -0.34
CA TYR A 188 -6.22 17.19 1.02
C TYR A 188 -4.80 16.97 1.54
N PHE A 189 -4.28 15.75 1.43
CA PHE A 189 -2.92 15.41 1.81
C PHE A 189 -1.88 16.31 1.10
N ALA A 190 -1.98 16.44 -0.22
CA ALA A 190 -1.05 17.23 -1.02
C ALA A 190 -1.04 18.71 -0.62
N ARG A 191 -2.21 19.29 -0.31
CA ARG A 191 -2.32 20.66 0.19
C ARG A 191 -1.67 20.84 1.57
N GLN A 192 -1.90 19.90 2.50
CA GLN A 192 -1.30 19.95 3.84
C GLN A 192 0.22 19.81 3.75
N TYR A 193 0.71 18.88 2.94
CA TYR A 193 2.14 18.72 2.71
C TYR A 193 2.77 19.99 2.11
N ALA A 194 2.19 20.54 1.05
CA ALA A 194 2.68 21.77 0.42
C ALA A 194 2.69 22.97 1.41
N ALA A 195 1.66 23.11 2.23
CA ALA A 195 1.61 24.14 3.26
C ALA A 195 2.72 23.96 4.31
N GLY A 196 2.99 22.71 4.75
CA GLY A 196 4.07 22.38 5.67
C GLY A 196 5.45 22.76 5.10
N GLN A 197 5.68 22.55 3.80
CA GLN A 197 6.94 22.92 3.13
C GLN A 197 7.14 24.45 3.03
N GLN A 198 6.08 25.24 3.13
CA GLN A 198 6.14 26.71 3.12
C GLN A 198 6.36 27.32 4.52
N THR A 199 6.32 26.54 5.58
CA THR A 199 6.62 27.01 6.95
C THR A 199 8.10 27.37 7.09
N ARG A 200 8.46 28.13 8.15
CA ARG A 200 9.86 28.50 8.44
C ARG A 200 10.22 28.12 9.88
N PRO A 201 11.04 27.08 10.08
CA PRO A 201 11.64 26.21 9.05
C PRO A 201 10.59 25.36 8.33
N PRO A 202 10.89 24.88 7.11
CA PRO A 202 10.04 23.93 6.41
C PRO A 202 9.88 22.64 7.22
N GLN A 203 8.79 21.92 6.98
CA GLN A 203 8.58 20.59 7.51
C GLN A 203 9.80 19.69 7.22
N ALA A 204 10.24 18.93 8.20
CA ALA A 204 11.45 18.11 8.09
C ALA A 204 11.31 16.99 7.04
N VAL A 205 10.09 16.46 6.87
CA VAL A 205 9.79 15.38 5.93
C VAL A 205 9.82 15.87 4.48
N ARG A 206 10.58 15.17 3.64
CA ARG A 206 10.65 15.41 2.19
C ARG A 206 10.43 14.11 1.43
N TYR A 207 9.36 14.08 0.64
CA TYR A 207 9.13 12.98 -0.28
C TYR A 207 9.99 13.13 -1.53
N ARG A 208 10.90 12.18 -1.74
CA ARG A 208 11.70 12.08 -2.98
C ARG A 208 10.83 11.64 -4.13
N TYR A 209 9.96 10.64 -3.87
CA TYR A 209 9.08 10.01 -4.83
C TYR A 209 7.80 9.55 -4.17
N GLY A 210 6.75 9.45 -4.97
CA GLY A 210 5.51 8.76 -4.66
C GLY A 210 5.23 7.67 -5.69
N VAL A 211 4.53 6.63 -5.27
CA VAL A 211 3.98 5.57 -6.11
C VAL A 211 2.55 5.34 -5.66
N ILE A 212 1.60 5.47 -6.56
CA ILE A 212 0.23 5.04 -6.34
C ILE A 212 0.07 3.62 -6.87
N VAL A 213 -0.68 2.79 -6.17
CA VAL A 213 -1.05 1.44 -6.60
C VAL A 213 -2.56 1.30 -6.59
N ASP A 214 -3.13 1.10 -7.74
CA ASP A 214 -4.56 0.93 -7.95
C ASP A 214 -4.85 -0.20 -8.94
N MET A 215 -5.93 -0.97 -8.68
CA MET A 215 -6.37 -2.10 -9.51
C MET A 215 -5.24 -3.08 -9.88
N VAL A 216 -4.46 -3.53 -8.88
CA VAL A 216 -3.24 -4.33 -9.08
C VAL A 216 -3.43 -5.83 -8.84
N ALA A 217 -4.66 -6.31 -8.79
CA ALA A 217 -4.97 -7.71 -8.51
C ALA A 217 -5.68 -8.46 -9.64
N ASP A 218 -5.92 -7.84 -10.81
CA ASP A 218 -6.57 -8.53 -11.94
C ASP A 218 -5.86 -9.86 -12.25
N ARG A 219 -6.65 -10.93 -12.51
CA ARG A 219 -6.12 -12.24 -12.91
C ARG A 219 -5.28 -12.17 -14.19
N ASP A 220 -5.68 -11.30 -15.12
CA ASP A 220 -5.00 -11.07 -16.40
C ASP A 220 -4.17 -9.79 -16.38
N LEU A 221 -3.52 -9.51 -15.26
CA LEU A 221 -2.79 -8.29 -14.94
C LEU A 221 -1.91 -7.77 -16.09
N GLY A 222 -2.12 -6.50 -16.46
CA GLY A 222 -1.35 -5.80 -17.48
C GLY A 222 -0.98 -4.37 -17.05
N ILE A 223 0.15 -4.18 -16.38
CA ILE A 223 0.62 -2.86 -15.93
C ILE A 223 1.38 -2.17 -17.05
N TRP A 224 0.73 -1.23 -17.70
CA TRP A 224 1.34 -0.35 -18.70
C TRP A 224 1.90 0.89 -18.03
N GLN A 225 2.85 1.56 -18.71
CA GLN A 225 3.30 2.85 -18.23
C GLN A 225 2.19 3.90 -18.42
N GLU A 226 1.78 4.55 -17.33
CA GLU A 226 0.83 5.66 -17.39
C GLU A 226 1.50 6.88 -18.05
N GLN A 227 0.82 7.55 -18.99
CA GLN A 227 1.44 8.56 -19.87
C GLN A 227 1.89 9.82 -19.13
N ARG A 228 1.16 10.29 -18.11
CA ARG A 228 1.57 11.45 -17.32
C ARG A 228 2.86 11.12 -16.55
N SER A 229 2.89 9.94 -15.93
CA SER A 229 4.02 9.45 -15.16
C SER A 229 5.32 9.42 -15.96
N VAL A 230 5.28 9.02 -17.23
CA VAL A 230 6.46 8.99 -18.10
C VAL A 230 6.77 10.33 -18.79
N THR A 231 5.79 11.23 -18.89
CA THR A 231 5.99 12.54 -19.53
C THR A 231 6.45 13.63 -18.56
N TRP A 232 6.21 13.47 -17.27
CA TRP A 232 6.72 14.39 -16.27
C TRP A 232 8.20 14.14 -16.00
N PRO A 233 9.09 15.11 -16.27
CA PRO A 233 10.54 14.90 -16.23
C PRO A 233 11.11 14.49 -14.88
N ASP A 234 10.42 14.85 -13.80
CA ASP A 234 10.80 14.50 -12.42
C ASP A 234 10.20 13.16 -11.96
N THR A 235 9.20 12.62 -12.65
CA THR A 235 8.54 11.35 -12.35
C THR A 235 9.05 10.21 -13.23
N ALA A 236 9.40 10.49 -14.49
CA ALA A 236 9.90 9.46 -15.42
C ALA A 236 11.03 8.58 -14.84
N PRO A 237 12.02 9.12 -14.07
CA PRO A 237 13.06 8.30 -13.47
C PRO A 237 12.53 7.25 -12.46
N VAL A 238 11.39 7.51 -11.81
CA VAL A 238 10.75 6.55 -10.89
C VAL A 238 10.17 5.39 -11.70
N VAL A 239 9.46 5.72 -12.78
CA VAL A 239 8.89 4.72 -13.69
C VAL A 239 10.00 3.84 -14.25
N ASP A 240 11.06 4.44 -14.79
CA ASP A 240 12.20 3.71 -15.34
C ASP A 240 12.84 2.77 -14.31
N ALA A 241 13.01 3.24 -13.08
CA ALA A 241 13.60 2.44 -12.01
C ALA A 241 12.72 1.24 -11.63
N ILE A 242 11.39 1.41 -11.53
CA ILE A 242 10.44 0.34 -11.20
C ILE A 242 10.38 -0.68 -12.34
N TRP A 243 10.22 -0.23 -13.60
CA TRP A 243 10.19 -1.14 -14.76
C TRP A 243 11.53 -1.86 -14.97
N ALA A 244 12.65 -1.24 -14.63
CA ALA A 244 13.95 -1.92 -14.63
C ALA A 244 14.01 -3.05 -13.59
N VAL A 245 13.42 -2.86 -12.42
CA VAL A 245 13.28 -3.94 -11.41
C VAL A 245 12.40 -5.05 -11.96
N ALA A 246 11.23 -4.74 -12.52
CA ALA A 246 10.33 -5.72 -13.10
C ALA A 246 11.02 -6.55 -14.19
N ALA A 247 11.78 -5.90 -15.07
CA ALA A 247 12.54 -6.57 -16.13
C ALA A 247 13.61 -7.53 -15.56
N ARG A 248 14.37 -7.11 -14.53
CA ARG A 248 15.38 -7.97 -13.86
C ARG A 248 14.74 -9.18 -13.18
N ARG A 249 13.54 -9.02 -12.61
CA ARG A 249 12.77 -10.08 -11.99
C ARG A 249 12.04 -10.99 -13.01
N GLY A 250 12.00 -10.60 -14.28
CA GLY A 250 11.27 -11.33 -15.31
C GLY A 250 9.75 -11.20 -15.18
N VAL A 251 9.24 -10.16 -14.53
CA VAL A 251 7.82 -9.90 -14.33
C VAL A 251 7.23 -9.28 -15.60
N ARG A 252 6.59 -10.11 -16.42
CA ARG A 252 6.09 -9.73 -17.76
C ARG A 252 4.84 -8.86 -17.72
N GLN A 253 4.15 -8.84 -16.61
CA GLN A 253 2.97 -8.00 -16.38
C GLN A 253 3.32 -6.50 -16.48
N PHE A 254 4.54 -6.11 -16.18
CA PHE A 254 5.02 -4.74 -16.38
C PHE A 254 5.41 -4.52 -17.84
N VAL A 255 4.51 -3.95 -18.63
CA VAL A 255 4.72 -3.69 -20.05
C VAL A 255 5.46 -2.37 -20.23
N PRO A 256 6.70 -2.34 -20.83
CA PRO A 256 7.51 -1.13 -20.92
C PRO A 256 7.08 -0.24 -22.10
N ARG A 257 5.83 0.14 -22.16
CA ARG A 257 5.25 1.02 -23.18
C ARG A 257 4.14 1.88 -22.57
N PRO A 258 4.08 3.19 -22.86
CA PRO A 258 2.96 4.04 -22.47
C PRO A 258 1.66 3.62 -23.14
N LYS A 259 0.54 3.66 -22.41
CA LYS A 259 -0.77 3.31 -22.98
C LYS A 259 -1.87 4.32 -22.65
N TYR A 260 -2.13 4.56 -21.39
CA TYR A 260 -3.25 5.39 -20.95
C TYR A 260 -2.77 6.71 -20.35
N THR A 261 -3.60 7.75 -20.49
CA THR A 261 -3.52 8.97 -19.67
C THR A 261 -4.62 8.87 -18.63
N ILE A 262 -4.24 8.71 -17.38
CA ILE A 262 -5.15 8.47 -16.28
C ILE A 262 -5.09 9.67 -15.32
N ASP A 263 -6.23 10.05 -14.77
CA ASP A 263 -6.30 10.91 -13.60
C ASP A 263 -6.58 10.02 -12.39
N ASP A 264 -5.67 10.05 -11.42
CA ASP A 264 -5.71 9.29 -10.18
C ASP A 264 -4.98 10.08 -9.06
N ASP A 265 -4.89 9.54 -7.87
CA ASP A 265 -4.25 10.12 -6.68
C ASP A 265 -2.81 10.63 -6.92
N HIS A 266 -2.10 10.08 -7.90
CA HIS A 266 -0.78 10.59 -8.30
C HIS A 266 -0.82 12.03 -8.84
N VAL A 267 -1.94 12.44 -9.46
CA VAL A 267 -2.07 13.79 -10.04
C VAL A 267 -2.06 14.88 -8.96
N PRO A 268 -2.92 14.87 -7.93
CA PRO A 268 -2.85 15.88 -6.88
C PRO A 268 -1.53 15.84 -6.09
N LEU A 269 -0.96 14.65 -5.86
CA LEU A 269 0.35 14.54 -5.20
C LEU A 269 1.44 15.27 -6.00
N ARG A 270 1.47 15.06 -7.32
CA ARG A 270 2.44 15.73 -8.20
C ARG A 270 2.13 17.21 -8.42
N MET A 271 0.88 17.55 -8.73
CA MET A 271 0.52 18.91 -9.15
C MET A 271 0.43 19.90 -8.00
N ILE A 272 -0.05 19.46 -6.84
CA ILE A 272 -0.24 20.29 -5.63
C ILE A 272 0.91 20.06 -4.65
N GLY A 273 1.18 18.81 -4.29
CA GLY A 273 2.20 18.43 -3.33
C GLY A 273 3.63 18.62 -3.84
N ARG A 274 3.83 18.68 -5.15
CA ARG A 274 5.16 18.70 -5.80
C ARG A 274 5.98 17.46 -5.47
N ILE A 275 5.32 16.36 -5.23
CA ILE A 275 5.92 15.05 -5.00
C ILE A 275 5.96 14.34 -6.36
N PRO A 276 7.12 14.03 -6.94
CA PRO A 276 7.21 13.25 -8.17
C PRO A 276 6.56 11.89 -7.97
N THR A 277 5.35 11.68 -8.50
CA THR A 277 4.54 10.50 -8.19
C THR A 277 4.11 9.82 -9.47
N CYS A 278 4.40 8.51 -9.58
CA CYS A 278 3.91 7.66 -10.67
C CYS A 278 2.72 6.81 -10.21
N ASP A 279 2.00 6.33 -11.21
CA ASP A 279 0.87 5.46 -11.07
C ASP A 279 1.19 4.04 -11.57
N ILE A 280 0.84 3.03 -10.79
CA ILE A 280 0.92 1.61 -11.12
C ILE A 280 -0.51 1.06 -11.09
N ILE A 281 -1.11 0.99 -12.27
CA ILE A 281 -2.53 0.67 -12.42
C ILE A 281 -2.75 -0.28 -13.61
N ASP A 282 -3.65 -1.23 -13.44
CA ASP A 282 -4.20 -2.00 -14.55
C ASP A 282 -5.52 -1.39 -15.04
N PHE A 283 -5.43 -0.55 -16.06
CA PHE A 283 -6.61 0.10 -16.63
C PHE A 283 -7.26 -0.71 -17.78
N ASP A 284 -6.81 -1.94 -18.00
CA ASP A 284 -7.44 -2.91 -18.88
C ASP A 284 -8.46 -3.80 -18.16
N TYR A 285 -8.59 -3.67 -16.83
CA TYR A 285 -9.48 -4.46 -15.99
C TYR A 285 -10.95 -4.39 -16.46
N PRO A 286 -11.54 -5.50 -16.92
CA PRO A 286 -12.85 -5.48 -17.57
C PRO A 286 -14.01 -5.28 -16.58
N HIS A 287 -13.82 -5.49 -15.29
CA HIS A 287 -14.84 -5.39 -14.25
C HIS A 287 -14.83 -4.05 -13.50
N TRP A 288 -14.02 -3.10 -13.96
CA TRP A 288 -13.93 -1.77 -13.39
C TRP A 288 -15.29 -1.09 -13.30
N HIS A 289 -15.65 -0.64 -12.09
CA HIS A 289 -16.93 -0.01 -11.77
C HIS A 289 -18.17 -0.87 -12.09
N THR A 290 -18.05 -2.18 -11.98
CA THR A 290 -19.18 -3.10 -12.16
C THR A 290 -19.47 -3.92 -10.90
N THR A 291 -20.66 -4.52 -10.81
CA THR A 291 -21.00 -5.47 -9.73
C THR A 291 -20.12 -6.72 -9.72
N GLN A 292 -19.32 -6.90 -10.77
CA GLN A 292 -18.42 -8.04 -10.93
C GLN A 292 -17.00 -7.76 -10.39
N ASP A 293 -16.71 -6.57 -9.86
CA ASP A 293 -15.44 -6.33 -9.18
C ASP A 293 -15.45 -7.03 -7.81
N LEU A 294 -15.19 -8.33 -7.86
CA LEU A 294 -15.26 -9.28 -6.75
C LEU A 294 -13.92 -10.01 -6.60
N PRO A 295 -13.63 -10.61 -5.42
CA PRO A 295 -12.39 -11.37 -5.18
C PRO A 295 -12.13 -12.48 -6.21
N GLU A 296 -13.18 -13.06 -6.82
CA GLU A 296 -13.06 -14.08 -7.85
C GLU A 296 -12.40 -13.59 -9.14
N GLN A 297 -12.37 -12.29 -9.37
CA GLN A 297 -11.69 -11.67 -10.52
C GLN A 297 -10.23 -11.31 -10.20
N CYS A 298 -9.84 -11.43 -8.94
CA CYS A 298 -8.50 -11.11 -8.46
C CYS A 298 -7.62 -12.35 -8.29
N ALA A 299 -6.29 -12.16 -8.30
CA ALA A 299 -5.31 -13.21 -8.12
C ALA A 299 -4.16 -12.80 -7.19
N GLY A 300 -3.73 -13.73 -6.34
CA GLY A 300 -2.57 -13.52 -5.47
C GLY A 300 -1.28 -13.35 -6.26
N GLU A 301 -1.15 -14.06 -7.39
CA GLU A 301 0.00 -13.99 -8.30
C GLU A 301 0.19 -12.58 -8.88
N SER A 302 -0.90 -11.86 -9.14
CA SER A 302 -0.88 -10.48 -9.60
C SER A 302 -0.38 -9.54 -8.52
N LEU A 303 -0.90 -9.67 -7.29
CA LEU A 303 -0.40 -8.95 -6.13
C LEU A 303 1.07 -9.23 -5.86
N GLU A 304 1.52 -10.50 -6.04
CA GLU A 304 2.92 -10.89 -5.87
C GLU A 304 3.82 -10.26 -6.94
N ALA A 305 3.35 -10.20 -8.17
CA ALA A 305 4.07 -9.57 -9.26
C ALA A 305 4.36 -8.09 -8.95
N VAL A 306 3.34 -7.32 -8.55
CA VAL A 306 3.50 -5.90 -8.23
C VAL A 306 4.24 -5.71 -6.91
N GLY A 307 3.82 -6.38 -5.85
CA GLY A 307 4.40 -6.23 -4.52
C GLY A 307 5.87 -6.64 -4.45
N GLY A 308 6.25 -7.72 -5.15
CA GLY A 308 7.64 -8.16 -5.27
C GLY A 308 8.53 -7.14 -5.98
N VAL A 309 8.02 -6.50 -7.05
CA VAL A 309 8.72 -5.42 -7.76
C VAL A 309 8.92 -4.22 -6.84
N LEU A 310 7.88 -3.78 -6.15
CA LEU A 310 7.95 -2.62 -5.25
C LEU A 310 8.86 -2.88 -4.05
N LEU A 311 8.82 -4.07 -3.46
CA LEU A 311 9.70 -4.43 -2.34
C LEU A 311 11.18 -4.38 -2.77
N GLU A 312 11.52 -4.92 -3.94
CA GLU A 312 12.89 -4.86 -4.46
C GLU A 312 13.30 -3.43 -4.84
N TRP A 313 12.38 -2.65 -5.41
CA TRP A 313 12.62 -1.24 -5.71
C TRP A 313 12.91 -0.45 -4.43
N LEU A 314 12.16 -0.66 -3.34
CA LEU A 314 12.40 -0.05 -2.04
C LEU A 314 13.77 -0.45 -1.45
N ARG A 315 14.17 -1.70 -1.58
CA ARG A 315 15.52 -2.18 -1.18
C ARG A 315 16.64 -1.51 -1.96
N GLY A 316 16.36 -1.10 -3.18
CA GLY A 316 17.32 -0.43 -4.08
C GLY A 316 17.48 1.08 -3.84
N GLN A 317 16.73 1.70 -2.95
CA GLN A 317 16.84 3.12 -2.64
C GLN A 317 18.22 3.45 -2.04
N ARG A 318 18.84 4.56 -2.50
CA ARG A 318 20.19 4.99 -2.11
C ARG A 318 20.21 6.47 -1.71
#